data_b740c5e4f347df2b5facda0607fe6e39
#
_entry.id   b740c5e4f347df2b5facda0607fe6e39
#
_cell.length_a   1.000
_cell.length_b   1.000
_cell.length_c   1.000
_cell.angle_alpha   90.00
_cell.angle_beta   90.00
_cell.angle_gamma   90.00
#
_symmetry.space_group_name_H-M   'P 1'
#
loop_
_entity.id
_entity.type
_entity.pdbx_description
1 polymer ?
#
loop_
_entity_poly.entity_id
_entity_poly.type
_entity_poly.pdbx_seq_one_letter_code
_entity_poly.pdbx_strand_id
1 'polypeptide(L)'
;MKRKVVKNEIVTPPLISVITVSYNAVATIEQTILSVINQTYSNIEYIIIDGGSKDGTIDIIRKYADQIAYWVSEPDEGIYDAMNKGIKIATGEWINFMNCGDSFLDMKVLNKIFISSILNEYEGVDILYGNRVSVYSFGKYFHLVDSLENFSKSFPIFHQSTFVRRVLLENNLFDLKYNICADYNQLFSLYKQGYVFKYIPQYISICECENGVSTQLRNELKRVKENELIINNKLSFKSYFYLFRIMLKTKVRVGLEKIYPQYFTPLKKEVRLLKNKRFAKL
;
A
#
# COMPACT_ATOMS: atom_id res chain seq x y z
N MET A 1 -10.46 26.80 43.79
CA MET A 1 -9.92 26.39 42.48
C MET A 1 -8.98 25.19 42.69
N LYS A 2 -9.44 23.97 42.41
CA LYS A 2 -8.57 22.78 42.46
C LYS A 2 -7.82 22.69 41.13
N ARG A 3 -6.51 22.89 41.13
CA ARG A 3 -5.65 22.58 39.97
C ARG A 3 -5.78 21.10 39.65
N LYS A 4 -6.36 20.75 38.49
CA LYS A 4 -6.22 19.41 37.93
C LYS A 4 -4.75 19.20 37.66
N VAL A 5 -4.11 18.32 38.41
CA VAL A 5 -2.79 17.77 38.10
C VAL A 5 -3.01 16.91 36.85
N VAL A 6 -2.61 17.44 35.70
CA VAL A 6 -2.49 16.63 34.47
C VAL A 6 -1.34 15.67 34.76
N LYS A 7 -1.65 14.39 35.03
CA LYS A 7 -0.63 13.34 35.00
C LYS A 7 -0.08 13.32 33.58
N ASN A 8 1.14 13.77 33.40
CA ASN A 8 1.92 13.45 32.19
C ASN A 8 2.20 11.93 32.24
N GLU A 9 1.29 11.15 31.73
CA GLU A 9 1.59 9.76 31.42
C GLU A 9 2.64 9.79 30.31
N ILE A 10 3.77 9.18 30.56
CA ILE A 10 4.82 8.99 29.55
C ILE A 10 4.23 8.04 28.52
N VAL A 11 3.74 8.59 27.41
CA VAL A 11 3.24 7.79 26.29
C VAL A 11 4.44 7.11 25.64
N THR A 12 4.57 5.82 25.86
CA THR A 12 5.63 5.03 25.20
C THR A 12 5.36 4.96 23.71
N PRO A 13 6.38 5.18 22.87
CA PRO A 13 6.22 5.04 21.42
C PRO A 13 5.72 3.64 21.05
N PRO A 14 4.67 3.51 20.23
CA PRO A 14 4.06 2.22 19.89
C PRO A 14 5.02 1.33 19.08
N LEU A 15 4.93 0.02 19.25
CA LEU A 15 5.60 -0.94 18.35
C LEU A 15 4.88 -0.93 16.98
N ILE A 16 5.65 -0.75 15.92
CA ILE A 16 5.15 -0.74 14.54
C ILE A 16 5.62 -2.01 13.83
N SER A 17 4.71 -2.89 13.45
CA SER A 17 5.02 -4.01 12.56
C SER A 17 5.01 -3.52 11.13
N VAL A 18 6.17 -3.57 10.48
CA VAL A 18 6.29 -3.34 9.03
C VAL A 18 6.38 -4.70 8.36
N ILE A 19 5.43 -5.00 7.46
CA ILE A 19 5.36 -6.27 6.75
C ILE A 19 5.75 -6.05 5.30
N THR A 20 6.76 -6.80 4.83
CA THR A 20 7.14 -6.88 3.43
C THR A 20 6.77 -8.26 2.90
N VAL A 21 6.06 -8.30 1.76
CA VAL A 21 5.84 -9.54 1.01
C VAL A 21 6.66 -9.52 -0.27
N SER A 22 7.25 -10.67 -0.63
CA SER A 22 8.13 -10.79 -1.78
C SER A 22 7.89 -12.08 -2.56
N TYR A 23 8.08 -12.03 -3.87
CA TYR A 23 8.13 -13.19 -4.76
C TYR A 23 8.93 -12.87 -6.01
N ASN A 24 10.07 -13.56 -6.20
CA ASN A 24 11.01 -13.34 -7.31
C ASN A 24 11.33 -11.86 -7.51
N ALA A 25 11.89 -11.23 -6.48
CA ALA A 25 12.04 -9.79 -6.37
C ALA A 25 13.50 -9.35 -6.13
N VAL A 26 14.47 -10.13 -6.62
CA VAL A 26 15.92 -9.89 -6.42
C VAL A 26 16.35 -8.46 -6.80
N ALA A 27 15.71 -7.84 -7.79
CA ALA A 27 16.05 -6.50 -8.25
C ALA A 27 15.59 -5.38 -7.31
N THR A 28 14.64 -5.64 -6.41
CA THR A 28 13.93 -4.58 -5.66
C THR A 28 13.87 -4.79 -4.16
N ILE A 29 14.02 -6.04 -3.69
CA ILE A 29 13.87 -6.39 -2.26
C ILE A 29 14.88 -5.64 -1.38
N GLU A 30 16.13 -5.48 -1.82
CA GLU A 30 17.17 -4.82 -1.01
C GLU A 30 16.83 -3.36 -0.70
N GLN A 31 16.31 -2.62 -1.68
CA GLN A 31 15.88 -1.24 -1.48
C GLN A 31 14.76 -1.15 -0.44
N THR A 32 13.79 -2.06 -0.50
CA THR A 32 12.70 -2.11 0.48
C THR A 32 13.22 -2.40 1.87
N ILE A 33 14.07 -3.43 2.04
CA ILE A 33 14.70 -3.78 3.32
C ILE A 33 15.43 -2.57 3.90
N LEU A 34 16.31 -1.97 3.13
CA LEU A 34 17.10 -0.81 3.57
C LEU A 34 16.22 0.38 3.98
N SER A 35 15.08 0.58 3.33
CA SER A 35 14.17 1.67 3.66
C SER A 35 13.49 1.48 5.03
N VAL A 36 13.36 0.24 5.49
CA VAL A 36 12.77 -0.10 6.79
C VAL A 36 13.81 -0.12 7.90
N ILE A 37 14.91 -0.86 7.71
CA ILE A 37 15.91 -1.02 8.76
C ILE A 37 16.70 0.26 9.08
N ASN A 38 16.75 1.22 8.14
CA ASN A 38 17.38 2.52 8.33
C ASN A 38 16.43 3.60 8.90
N GLN A 39 15.21 3.26 9.30
CA GLN A 39 14.34 4.23 9.98
C GLN A 39 14.94 4.66 11.32
N THR A 40 14.87 5.96 11.62
CA THR A 40 15.34 6.52 12.89
C THR A 40 14.41 6.22 14.07
N TYR A 41 13.23 5.70 13.81
CA TYR A 41 12.30 5.20 14.81
C TYR A 41 12.75 3.80 15.24
N SER A 42 13.00 3.61 16.53
CA SER A 42 13.66 2.40 17.04
C SER A 42 12.68 1.24 17.36
N ASN A 43 11.38 1.53 17.54
CA ASN A 43 10.40 0.53 17.96
C ASN A 43 9.69 -0.10 16.78
N ILE A 44 10.45 -0.83 15.94
CA ILE A 44 9.98 -1.49 14.72
C ILE A 44 10.12 -3.01 14.87
N GLU A 45 9.07 -3.73 14.51
CA GLU A 45 9.09 -5.16 14.24
C GLU A 45 9.04 -5.34 12.73
N TYR A 46 10.16 -5.72 12.13
CA TYR A 46 10.23 -5.94 10.68
C TYR A 46 9.98 -7.41 10.35
N ILE A 47 8.98 -7.67 9.50
CA ILE A 47 8.53 -9.01 9.11
C ILE A 47 8.62 -9.14 7.59
N ILE A 48 9.23 -10.25 7.09
CA ILE A 48 9.27 -10.55 5.67
C ILE A 48 8.63 -11.92 5.40
N ILE A 49 7.66 -11.95 4.51
CA ILE A 49 7.01 -13.16 4.02
C ILE A 49 7.35 -13.31 2.54
N ASP A 50 8.16 -14.31 2.21
CA ASP A 50 8.55 -14.62 0.84
C ASP A 50 7.77 -15.82 0.31
N GLY A 51 7.20 -15.70 -0.89
CA GLY A 51 6.35 -16.70 -1.54
C GLY A 51 7.11 -17.89 -2.18
N GLY A 52 8.31 -18.24 -1.68
CA GLY A 52 9.13 -19.31 -2.23
C GLY A 52 9.94 -18.88 -3.46
N SER A 53 10.57 -17.72 -3.39
CA SER A 53 11.43 -17.18 -4.47
C SER A 53 12.58 -18.09 -4.87
N LYS A 54 12.98 -18.04 -6.15
CA LYS A 54 14.06 -18.85 -6.74
C LYS A 54 15.08 -18.04 -7.55
N ASP A 55 15.02 -16.72 -7.46
CA ASP A 55 15.81 -15.78 -8.28
C ASP A 55 16.99 -15.13 -7.52
N GLY A 56 17.26 -15.53 -6.27
CA GLY A 56 18.26 -14.90 -5.39
C GLY A 56 17.65 -13.92 -4.36
N THR A 57 16.34 -13.69 -4.36
CA THR A 57 15.66 -12.86 -3.36
C THR A 57 15.98 -13.29 -1.93
N ILE A 58 15.97 -14.62 -1.67
CA ILE A 58 16.23 -15.21 -0.35
C ILE A 58 17.64 -14.90 0.14
N ASP A 59 18.62 -14.87 -0.74
CA ASP A 59 20.01 -14.60 -0.36
C ASP A 59 20.18 -13.15 0.10
N ILE A 60 19.43 -12.23 -0.52
CA ILE A 60 19.38 -10.84 -0.07
C ILE A 60 18.70 -10.75 1.30
N ILE A 61 17.57 -11.43 1.52
CA ILE A 61 16.89 -11.43 2.84
C ILE A 61 17.84 -11.95 3.93
N ARG A 62 18.55 -13.05 3.68
CA ARG A 62 19.55 -13.63 4.62
C ARG A 62 20.66 -12.65 4.97
N LYS A 63 21.10 -11.82 4.03
CA LYS A 63 22.12 -10.79 4.26
C LYS A 63 21.75 -9.81 5.36
N TYR A 64 20.46 -9.58 5.57
CA TYR A 64 19.92 -8.64 6.56
C TYR A 64 19.16 -9.32 7.71
N ALA A 65 19.26 -10.64 7.85
CA ALA A 65 18.49 -11.44 8.80
C ALA A 65 18.60 -10.95 10.26
N ASP A 66 19.78 -10.49 10.67
CA ASP A 66 20.04 -9.97 12.03
C ASP A 66 19.24 -8.68 12.35
N GLN A 67 18.68 -8.01 11.35
CA GLN A 67 17.90 -6.78 11.49
C GLN A 67 16.41 -6.99 11.18
N ILE A 68 16.00 -8.25 10.92
CA ILE A 68 14.65 -8.65 10.60
C ILE A 68 14.11 -9.47 11.76
N ALA A 69 13.02 -9.04 12.40
CA ALA A 69 12.44 -9.72 13.55
C ALA A 69 11.92 -11.13 13.21
N TYR A 70 11.37 -11.28 12.02
CA TYR A 70 10.91 -12.57 11.51
C TYR A 70 10.94 -12.60 9.98
N TRP A 71 11.37 -13.70 9.41
CA TRP A 71 11.19 -13.95 7.99
C TRP A 71 11.00 -15.45 7.69
N VAL A 72 10.24 -15.72 6.64
CA VAL A 72 10.02 -17.09 6.12
C VAL A 72 9.94 -17.05 4.61
N SER A 73 10.38 -18.13 3.97
CA SER A 73 10.19 -18.35 2.52
C SER A 73 9.47 -19.68 2.33
N GLU A 74 8.22 -19.60 1.89
CA GLU A 74 7.35 -20.74 1.63
C GLU A 74 6.32 -20.40 0.56
N PRO A 75 5.78 -21.37 -0.18
CA PRO A 75 4.72 -21.12 -1.15
C PRO A 75 3.50 -20.44 -0.52
N ASP A 76 2.90 -19.52 -1.28
CA ASP A 76 1.66 -18.84 -0.93
C ASP A 76 0.63 -18.89 -2.08
N GLU A 77 -0.60 -18.48 -1.78
CA GLU A 77 -1.69 -18.35 -2.75
C GLU A 77 -1.75 -16.94 -3.38
N GLY A 78 -0.67 -16.18 -3.28
CA GLY A 78 -0.52 -14.82 -3.82
C GLY A 78 -0.32 -13.77 -2.75
N ILE A 79 -0.12 -12.52 -3.20
CA ILE A 79 0.30 -11.39 -2.37
C ILE A 79 -0.54 -11.22 -1.08
N TYR A 80 -1.85 -11.40 -1.15
CA TYR A 80 -2.73 -11.20 0.00
C TYR A 80 -2.70 -12.36 0.99
N ASP A 81 -2.38 -13.59 0.54
CA ASP A 81 -2.13 -14.70 1.44
C ASP A 81 -0.82 -14.46 2.22
N ALA A 82 0.23 -14.04 1.54
CA ALA A 82 1.48 -13.65 2.19
C ALA A 82 1.26 -12.49 3.20
N MET A 83 0.46 -11.46 2.84
CA MET A 83 0.10 -10.38 3.75
C MET A 83 -0.69 -10.90 4.97
N ASN A 84 -1.63 -11.83 4.78
CA ASN A 84 -2.38 -12.46 5.86
C ASN A 84 -1.48 -13.28 6.79
N LYS A 85 -0.48 -13.99 6.25
CA LYS A 85 0.54 -14.67 7.07
C LYS A 85 1.32 -13.67 7.92
N GLY A 86 1.71 -12.54 7.35
CA GLY A 86 2.38 -11.44 8.07
C GLY A 86 1.53 -10.85 9.19
N ILE A 87 0.22 -10.62 8.97
CA ILE A 87 -0.71 -10.12 10.01
C ILE A 87 -0.74 -11.07 11.21
N LYS A 88 -0.79 -12.40 10.97
CA LYS A 88 -0.87 -13.40 12.04
C LYS A 88 0.39 -13.46 12.92
N ILE A 89 1.52 -13.02 12.41
CA ILE A 89 2.82 -13.01 13.11
C ILE A 89 3.07 -11.69 13.81
N ALA A 90 2.55 -10.59 13.26
CA ALA A 90 2.76 -9.24 13.77
C ALA A 90 2.30 -9.08 15.23
N THR A 91 3.14 -8.43 16.05
CA THR A 91 2.84 -8.14 17.47
C THR A 91 2.72 -6.65 17.76
N GLY A 92 3.09 -5.78 16.80
CA GLY A 92 3.03 -4.34 16.93
C GLY A 92 1.61 -3.80 17.11
N GLU A 93 1.49 -2.62 17.67
CA GLU A 93 0.21 -1.93 17.83
C GLU A 93 -0.39 -1.48 16.49
N TRP A 94 0.50 -1.09 15.56
CA TRP A 94 0.16 -0.67 14.22
C TRP A 94 0.86 -1.56 13.20
N ILE A 95 0.17 -1.85 12.09
CA ILE A 95 0.74 -2.56 10.95
C ILE A 95 0.79 -1.64 9.74
N ASN A 96 1.93 -1.66 9.04
CA ASN A 96 2.13 -1.09 7.71
C ASN A 96 2.59 -2.17 6.74
N PHE A 97 2.09 -2.14 5.52
CA PHE A 97 2.56 -3.01 4.43
C PHE A 97 3.47 -2.22 3.50
N MET A 98 4.77 -2.49 3.57
CA MET A 98 5.76 -1.98 2.66
C MET A 98 6.21 -3.11 1.73
N ASN A 99 5.41 -3.37 0.70
CA ASN A 99 5.64 -4.50 -0.20
C ASN A 99 6.93 -4.31 -1.02
N CYS A 100 7.46 -5.41 -1.52
CA CYS A 100 8.69 -5.38 -2.30
C CYS A 100 8.57 -4.48 -3.53
N GLY A 101 9.56 -3.60 -3.74
CA GLY A 101 9.56 -2.55 -4.74
C GLY A 101 9.05 -1.20 -4.25
N ASP A 102 8.39 -1.16 -3.10
CA ASP A 102 8.01 0.08 -2.41
C ASP A 102 9.02 0.41 -1.30
N SER A 103 9.06 1.66 -0.86
CA SER A 103 9.96 2.10 0.21
C SER A 103 9.38 3.27 1.00
N PHE A 104 9.80 3.46 2.25
CA PHE A 104 9.56 4.72 2.94
C PHE A 104 10.27 5.87 2.23
N LEU A 105 9.67 7.07 2.28
CA LEU A 105 10.19 8.26 1.59
C LEU A 105 11.60 8.66 2.09
N ASP A 106 11.80 8.62 3.41
CA ASP A 106 13.07 8.93 4.05
C ASP A 106 13.21 8.16 5.39
N MET A 107 14.39 8.22 6.00
CA MET A 107 14.70 7.54 7.27
C MET A 107 13.91 8.07 8.48
N LYS A 108 13.21 9.19 8.37
CA LYS A 108 12.52 9.86 9.49
C LYS A 108 11.00 9.71 9.41
N VAL A 109 10.47 9.00 8.41
CA VAL A 109 9.01 8.88 8.20
C VAL A 109 8.32 8.36 9.44
N LEU A 110 8.72 7.22 9.97
CA LEU A 110 8.08 6.64 11.15
C LEU A 110 8.25 7.54 12.39
N ASN A 111 9.42 8.13 12.56
CA ASN A 111 9.65 9.05 13.67
C ASN A 111 8.75 10.30 13.59
N LYS A 112 8.53 10.85 12.40
CA LYS A 112 7.62 11.99 12.20
C LYS A 112 6.16 11.64 12.49
N ILE A 113 5.75 10.39 12.24
CA ILE A 113 4.37 9.92 12.45
C ILE A 113 4.13 9.53 13.91
N PHE A 114 5.10 8.86 14.55
CA PHE A 114 4.93 8.23 15.87
C PHE A 114 5.76 8.90 16.97
N ILE A 115 6.16 10.16 16.80
CA ILE A 115 6.81 10.92 17.85
C ILE A 115 5.86 11.16 19.03
N SER A 116 6.37 11.02 20.25
CA SER A 116 5.57 11.09 21.48
C SER A 116 4.70 12.35 21.61
N SER A 117 5.15 13.49 21.03
CA SER A 117 4.39 14.76 21.11
C SER A 117 3.05 14.77 20.37
N ILE A 118 2.85 13.86 19.41
CA ILE A 118 1.62 13.78 18.60
C ILE A 118 0.80 12.52 18.85
N LEU A 119 1.28 11.58 19.67
CA LEU A 119 0.57 10.32 19.93
C LEU A 119 -0.82 10.54 20.55
N ASN A 120 -0.97 11.55 21.39
CA ASN A 120 -2.28 11.91 21.97
C ASN A 120 -3.32 12.31 20.91
N GLU A 121 -2.87 12.74 19.71
CA GLU A 121 -3.78 13.05 18.60
C GLU A 121 -4.32 11.80 17.93
N TYR A 122 -3.78 10.61 18.25
CA TYR A 122 -4.19 9.32 17.69
C TYR A 122 -5.07 8.51 18.64
N GLU A 123 -5.46 9.11 19.77
CA GLU A 123 -6.44 8.49 20.67
C GLU A 123 -7.78 8.30 19.92
N GLY A 124 -8.30 7.07 19.95
CA GLY A 124 -9.52 6.71 19.20
C GLY A 124 -9.38 6.65 17.68
N VAL A 125 -8.15 6.79 17.14
CA VAL A 125 -7.88 6.62 15.70
C VAL A 125 -7.53 5.17 15.41
N ASP A 126 -8.14 4.61 14.36
CA ASP A 126 -8.02 3.23 13.93
C ASP A 126 -7.09 3.07 12.74
N ILE A 127 -7.11 4.03 11.82
CA ILE A 127 -6.34 4.02 10.59
C ILE A 127 -5.69 5.39 10.36
N LEU A 128 -4.36 5.40 10.19
CA LEU A 128 -3.59 6.56 9.75
C LEU A 128 -3.25 6.40 8.28
N TYR A 129 -3.35 7.45 7.47
CA TYR A 129 -3.02 7.39 6.07
C TYR A 129 -2.45 8.71 5.54
N GLY A 130 -1.58 8.62 4.55
CA GLY A 130 -0.93 9.80 3.98
C GLY A 130 -0.64 9.67 2.49
N ASN A 131 0.13 10.61 1.97
CA ASN A 131 0.47 10.72 0.56
C ASN A 131 1.60 9.78 0.17
N ARG A 132 1.81 9.59 -1.13
CA ARG A 132 2.96 8.86 -1.67
C ARG A 132 3.68 9.63 -2.77
N VAL A 133 4.91 9.25 -3.03
CA VAL A 133 5.62 9.58 -4.26
C VAL A 133 5.45 8.41 -5.23
N SER A 134 4.96 8.68 -6.41
CA SER A 134 4.79 7.70 -7.49
C SER A 134 5.96 7.78 -8.44
N VAL A 135 6.62 6.65 -8.72
CA VAL A 135 7.76 6.55 -9.63
C VAL A 135 7.30 5.94 -10.95
N TYR A 136 7.70 6.57 -12.03
CA TYR A 136 7.48 6.14 -13.42
C TYR A 136 8.79 6.23 -14.18
N SER A 137 8.91 5.57 -15.34
CA SER A 137 10.08 5.64 -16.20
C SER A 137 10.42 7.07 -16.68
N PHE A 138 9.42 7.97 -16.67
CA PHE A 138 9.52 9.37 -17.06
C PHE A 138 9.62 10.36 -15.89
N GLY A 139 9.73 9.89 -14.63
CA GLY A 139 9.98 10.75 -13.48
C GLY A 139 9.26 10.34 -12.21
N LYS A 140 9.48 11.14 -11.16
CA LYS A 140 8.85 11.01 -9.85
C LYS A 140 7.82 12.10 -9.66
N TYR A 141 6.68 11.76 -9.07
CA TYR A 141 5.55 12.67 -8.89
C TYR A 141 4.97 12.57 -7.50
N PHE A 142 4.68 13.70 -6.89
CA PHE A 142 3.89 13.77 -5.69
C PHE A 142 2.45 13.35 -5.98
N HIS A 143 1.93 12.39 -5.23
CA HIS A 143 0.59 11.88 -5.41
C HIS A 143 -0.20 12.01 -4.10
N LEU A 144 -1.18 12.90 -4.10
CA LEU A 144 -2.06 13.16 -2.95
C LEU A 144 -3.14 12.07 -2.85
N VAL A 145 -3.53 11.75 -1.63
CA VAL A 145 -4.74 10.96 -1.35
C VAL A 145 -5.99 11.72 -1.83
N ASP A 146 -7.07 10.99 -2.02
CA ASP A 146 -8.38 11.58 -2.34
C ASP A 146 -9.26 11.64 -1.08
N SER A 147 -10.42 12.33 -1.16
CA SER A 147 -11.40 12.31 -0.10
C SER A 147 -11.92 10.89 0.14
N LEU A 148 -12.07 10.49 1.40
CA LEU A 148 -12.66 9.21 1.79
C LEU A 148 -14.11 9.06 1.30
N GLU A 149 -14.83 10.16 1.07
CA GLU A 149 -16.16 10.13 0.44
C GLU A 149 -16.15 9.46 -0.93
N ASN A 150 -15.00 9.41 -1.58
CA ASN A 150 -14.82 8.74 -2.86
C ASN A 150 -14.58 7.23 -2.76
N PHE A 151 -14.56 6.63 -1.56
CA PHE A 151 -14.43 5.18 -1.40
C PHE A 151 -15.46 4.39 -2.21
N SER A 152 -16.69 4.89 -2.34
CA SER A 152 -17.73 4.26 -3.16
C SER A 152 -17.52 4.40 -4.68
N LYS A 153 -16.47 5.09 -5.12
CA LYS A 153 -16.16 5.33 -6.54
C LYS A 153 -14.80 4.80 -6.95
N SER A 154 -13.84 4.87 -6.04
CA SER A 154 -12.44 4.49 -6.29
C SER A 154 -11.72 4.28 -4.98
N PHE A 155 -10.53 3.65 -5.03
CA PHE A 155 -9.65 3.54 -3.88
C PHE A 155 -8.93 4.89 -3.64
N PRO A 156 -9.30 5.66 -2.60
CA PRO A 156 -8.82 7.04 -2.42
C PRO A 156 -7.46 7.15 -1.74
N ILE A 157 -7.00 6.11 -1.06
CA ILE A 157 -5.77 6.08 -0.25
C ILE A 157 -4.77 5.06 -0.78
N PHE A 158 -3.59 5.00 -0.19
CA PHE A 158 -2.50 4.11 -0.62
C PHE A 158 -2.12 3.18 0.52
N HIS A 159 -2.23 1.86 0.33
CA HIS A 159 -1.94 0.90 1.41
C HIS A 159 -0.49 1.01 1.93
N GLN A 160 0.49 1.34 1.08
CA GLN A 160 1.89 1.54 1.49
C GLN A 160 2.08 2.78 2.39
N SER A 161 1.16 3.75 2.28
CA SER A 161 1.13 4.97 3.11
C SER A 161 0.05 4.91 4.19
N THR A 162 -0.35 3.70 4.60
CA THR A 162 -1.42 3.48 5.57
C THR A 162 -0.89 2.63 6.74
N PHE A 163 -1.25 3.02 7.96
CA PHE A 163 -1.03 2.26 9.18
C PHE A 163 -2.39 1.90 9.77
N VAL A 164 -2.59 0.64 10.09
CA VAL A 164 -3.86 0.13 10.63
C VAL A 164 -3.60 -0.48 11.99
N ARG A 165 -4.49 -0.28 12.96
CA ARG A 165 -4.42 -0.97 14.24
C ARG A 165 -4.41 -2.49 14.01
N ARG A 166 -3.42 -3.21 14.59
CA ARG A 166 -3.25 -4.66 14.40
C ARG A 166 -4.54 -5.44 14.69
N VAL A 167 -5.21 -5.11 15.79
CA VAL A 167 -6.46 -5.79 16.19
C VAL A 167 -7.55 -5.73 15.12
N LEU A 168 -7.59 -4.68 14.29
CA LEU A 168 -8.55 -4.60 13.20
C LEU A 168 -8.20 -5.55 12.07
N LEU A 169 -6.90 -5.66 11.73
CA LEU A 169 -6.44 -6.54 10.66
C LEU A 169 -6.58 -8.02 11.05
N GLU A 170 -6.32 -8.38 12.31
CA GLU A 170 -6.53 -9.74 12.81
C GLU A 170 -7.99 -10.19 12.66
N ASN A 171 -8.93 -9.28 12.87
CA ASN A 171 -10.37 -9.55 12.74
C ASN A 171 -10.91 -9.36 11.32
N ASN A 172 -10.11 -8.74 10.41
CA ASN A 172 -10.50 -8.41 9.05
C ASN A 172 -9.34 -8.73 8.09
N LEU A 173 -8.99 -10.00 7.95
CA LEU A 173 -7.96 -10.45 7.00
C LEU A 173 -8.34 -10.10 5.56
N PHE A 174 -7.35 -10.03 4.68
CA PHE A 174 -7.60 -9.86 3.25
C PHE A 174 -8.41 -11.04 2.70
N ASP A 175 -9.47 -10.74 1.97
CA ASP A 175 -10.35 -11.74 1.33
C ASP A 175 -9.67 -12.23 0.03
N LEU A 176 -9.21 -13.47 0.04
CA LEU A 176 -8.43 -14.07 -1.04
C LEU A 176 -9.22 -14.27 -2.34
N LYS A 177 -10.54 -14.08 -2.34
CA LYS A 177 -11.33 -14.04 -3.58
C LYS A 177 -10.95 -12.85 -4.48
N TYR A 178 -10.40 -11.76 -3.90
CA TYR A 178 -9.89 -10.62 -4.64
C TYR A 178 -8.38 -10.75 -4.81
N ASN A 179 -7.92 -10.80 -6.05
CA ASN A 179 -6.49 -11.00 -6.33
C ASN A 179 -5.72 -9.68 -6.54
N ILE A 180 -6.44 -8.57 -6.73
CA ILE A 180 -5.86 -7.26 -7.07
C ILE A 180 -6.34 -6.17 -6.13
N CYS A 181 -7.56 -6.26 -5.60
CA CYS A 181 -8.21 -5.20 -4.85
C CYS A 181 -8.65 -5.62 -3.44
N ALA A 182 -7.99 -6.65 -2.84
CA ALA A 182 -8.33 -7.05 -1.48
C ALA A 182 -8.00 -5.97 -0.43
N ASP A 183 -6.96 -5.16 -0.65
CA ASP A 183 -6.62 -3.98 0.14
C ASP A 183 -7.74 -2.92 0.09
N TYR A 184 -8.25 -2.67 -1.11
CA TYR A 184 -9.43 -1.80 -1.26
C TYR A 184 -10.64 -2.37 -0.54
N ASN A 185 -10.94 -3.65 -0.73
CA ASN A 185 -12.07 -4.31 -0.04
C ASN A 185 -11.97 -4.20 1.47
N GLN A 186 -10.80 -4.47 2.03
CA GLN A 186 -10.56 -4.43 3.47
C GLN A 186 -10.76 -3.02 4.03
N LEU A 187 -10.08 -2.01 3.48
CA LEU A 187 -10.16 -0.64 3.97
C LEU A 187 -11.53 -0.01 3.71
N PHE A 188 -12.20 -0.34 2.60
CA PHE A 188 -13.57 0.11 2.35
C PHE A 188 -14.58 -0.54 3.32
N SER A 189 -14.37 -1.82 3.68
CA SER A 189 -15.19 -2.48 4.71
C SER A 189 -15.03 -1.80 6.06
N LEU A 190 -13.80 -1.50 6.49
CA LEU A 190 -13.54 -0.77 7.73
C LEU A 190 -14.16 0.62 7.71
N TYR A 191 -14.06 1.35 6.59
CA TYR A 191 -14.72 2.65 6.42
C TYR A 191 -16.24 2.56 6.57
N LYS A 192 -16.88 1.56 5.95
CA LYS A 192 -18.34 1.35 6.10
C LYS A 192 -18.77 0.97 7.51
N GLN A 193 -17.91 0.32 8.27
CA GLN A 193 -18.15 -0.03 9.67
C GLN A 193 -17.99 1.16 10.62
N GLY A 194 -17.54 2.32 10.12
CA GLY A 194 -17.42 3.55 10.92
C GLY A 194 -16.12 3.69 11.70
N TYR A 195 -15.08 2.88 11.39
CA TYR A 195 -13.76 3.06 11.99
C TYR A 195 -13.16 4.42 11.65
N VAL A 196 -12.35 4.95 12.57
CA VAL A 196 -11.85 6.32 12.49
C VAL A 196 -10.57 6.39 11.66
N PHE A 197 -10.65 7.07 10.54
CA PHE A 197 -9.52 7.33 9.65
C PHE A 197 -8.96 8.73 9.90
N LYS A 198 -7.65 8.87 10.10
CA LYS A 198 -6.97 10.16 10.23
C LYS A 198 -5.97 10.37 9.11
N TYR A 199 -6.14 11.44 8.36
CA TYR A 199 -5.19 11.87 7.34
C TYR A 199 -3.97 12.54 7.97
N ILE A 200 -2.79 12.11 7.54
CA ILE A 200 -1.50 12.73 7.86
C ILE A 200 -1.03 13.46 6.60
N PRO A 201 -0.87 14.80 6.62
CA PRO A 201 -0.49 15.58 5.44
C PRO A 201 1.01 15.44 5.12
N GLN A 202 1.50 14.20 5.07
CA GLN A 202 2.89 13.86 4.78
C GLN A 202 2.98 12.86 3.64
N TYR A 203 4.10 12.89 2.93
CA TYR A 203 4.47 11.84 1.97
C TYR A 203 5.18 10.74 2.75
N ILE A 204 4.62 9.55 2.73
CA ILE A 204 5.03 8.41 3.56
C ILE A 204 5.87 7.43 2.74
N SER A 205 5.40 7.08 1.55
CA SER A 205 6.02 6.04 0.72
C SER A 205 6.44 6.52 -0.66
N ILE A 206 7.39 5.79 -1.24
CA ILE A 206 7.75 5.84 -2.66
C ILE A 206 7.31 4.51 -3.27
N CYS A 207 6.53 4.56 -4.36
CA CYS A 207 5.98 3.37 -5.01
C CYS A 207 6.30 3.36 -6.50
N GLU A 208 6.82 2.25 -7.01
CA GLU A 208 6.96 1.98 -8.43
C GLU A 208 5.56 1.72 -9.02
N CYS A 209 5.16 2.53 -10.03
CA CYS A 209 3.80 2.53 -10.53
C CYS A 209 3.65 1.96 -11.95
N GLU A 210 4.72 1.51 -12.60
CA GLU A 210 4.62 0.96 -13.97
C GLU A 210 4.55 -0.57 -13.99
N ASN A 211 5.29 -1.24 -13.12
CA ASN A 211 5.45 -2.71 -13.13
C ASN A 211 4.65 -3.42 -12.03
N GLY A 212 3.96 -2.67 -11.18
CA GLY A 212 3.12 -3.21 -10.11
C GLY A 212 1.99 -4.10 -10.64
N VAL A 213 1.59 -5.11 -9.87
CA VAL A 213 0.52 -6.07 -10.25
C VAL A 213 -0.76 -5.34 -10.64
N SER A 214 -1.17 -4.33 -9.90
CA SER A 214 -2.41 -3.57 -10.15
C SER A 214 -2.34 -2.65 -11.38
N THR A 215 -1.15 -2.28 -11.84
CA THR A 215 -0.95 -1.34 -12.96
C THR A 215 -0.76 -2.04 -14.31
N GLN A 216 -0.48 -3.35 -14.30
CA GLN A 216 -0.33 -4.11 -15.52
C GLN A 216 -1.63 -4.15 -16.33
N LEU A 217 -1.53 -3.86 -17.63
CA LEU A 217 -2.67 -3.80 -18.53
C LEU A 217 -3.49 -5.09 -18.54
N ARG A 218 -2.84 -6.26 -18.44
CA ARG A 218 -3.51 -7.58 -18.35
C ARG A 218 -4.45 -7.70 -17.15
N ASN A 219 -4.16 -6.97 -16.06
CA ASN A 219 -4.92 -7.00 -14.82
C ASN A 219 -6.00 -5.91 -14.75
N GLU A 220 -6.03 -4.98 -15.72
CA GLU A 220 -6.98 -3.85 -15.72
C GLU A 220 -8.45 -4.32 -15.67
N LEU A 221 -8.81 -5.31 -16.49
CA LEU A 221 -10.18 -5.85 -16.50
C LEU A 221 -10.54 -6.54 -15.18
N LYS A 222 -9.59 -7.30 -14.62
CA LYS A 222 -9.81 -7.98 -13.33
C LYS A 222 -9.98 -6.96 -12.21
N ARG A 223 -9.14 -5.96 -12.16
CA ARG A 223 -9.22 -4.84 -11.20
C ARG A 223 -10.56 -4.11 -11.28
N VAL A 224 -11.02 -3.78 -12.49
CA VAL A 224 -12.31 -3.11 -12.67
C VAL A 224 -13.47 -4.00 -12.23
N LYS A 225 -13.41 -5.29 -12.55
CA LYS A 225 -14.43 -6.26 -12.10
C LYS A 225 -14.46 -6.38 -10.58
N GLU A 226 -13.29 -6.51 -9.95
CA GLU A 226 -13.19 -6.58 -8.49
C GLU A 226 -13.71 -5.30 -7.82
N ASN A 227 -13.34 -4.11 -8.33
CA ASN A 227 -13.86 -2.84 -7.84
C ASN A 227 -15.40 -2.75 -7.91
N GLU A 228 -16.00 -3.16 -9.04
CA GLU A 228 -17.46 -3.19 -9.18
C GLU A 228 -18.12 -4.14 -8.15
N LEU A 229 -17.51 -5.30 -7.90
CA LEU A 229 -17.99 -6.23 -6.88
C LEU A 229 -17.86 -5.65 -5.46
N ILE A 230 -16.78 -4.97 -5.15
CA ILE A 230 -16.53 -4.35 -3.85
C ILE A 230 -17.54 -3.23 -3.58
N ILE A 231 -17.78 -2.39 -4.58
CA ILE A 231 -18.68 -1.22 -4.46
C ILE A 231 -20.15 -1.65 -4.42
N ASN A 232 -20.55 -2.52 -5.34
CA ASN A 232 -21.95 -2.81 -5.63
C ASN A 232 -22.43 -4.20 -5.15
N ASN A 233 -21.56 -5.01 -4.56
CA ASN A 233 -21.78 -6.42 -4.14
C ASN A 233 -22.20 -7.37 -5.26
N LYS A 234 -22.41 -6.88 -6.47
CA LYS A 234 -22.82 -7.67 -7.64
C LYS A 234 -22.45 -6.93 -8.92
N LEU A 235 -22.26 -7.70 -9.98
CA LEU A 235 -22.16 -7.13 -11.32
C LEU A 235 -23.58 -6.85 -11.87
N SER A 236 -23.87 -5.58 -12.13
CA SER A 236 -25.10 -5.17 -12.80
C SER A 236 -24.94 -5.27 -14.31
N PHE A 237 -26.06 -5.17 -15.07
CA PHE A 237 -26.00 -5.07 -16.53
C PHE A 237 -25.14 -3.87 -16.98
N LYS A 238 -25.21 -2.74 -16.26
CA LYS A 238 -24.35 -1.58 -16.50
C LYS A 238 -22.87 -1.91 -16.30
N SER A 239 -22.54 -2.70 -15.27
CA SER A 239 -21.16 -3.17 -15.01
C SER A 239 -20.64 -4.05 -16.15
N TYR A 240 -21.44 -4.97 -16.68
CA TYR A 240 -21.06 -5.79 -17.84
C TYR A 240 -20.81 -4.94 -19.09
N PHE A 241 -21.66 -3.96 -19.36
CA PHE A 241 -21.47 -3.05 -20.48
C PHE A 241 -20.22 -2.17 -20.31
N TYR A 242 -19.96 -1.69 -19.10
CA TYR A 242 -18.75 -0.94 -18.75
C TYR A 242 -17.48 -1.78 -18.93
N LEU A 243 -17.48 -3.02 -18.42
CA LEU A 243 -16.37 -3.97 -18.61
C LEU A 243 -16.13 -4.27 -20.10
N PHE A 244 -17.20 -4.47 -20.88
CA PHE A 244 -17.09 -4.67 -22.31
C PHE A 244 -16.43 -3.47 -23.01
N ARG A 245 -16.82 -2.24 -22.65
CA ARG A 245 -16.20 -1.02 -23.20
C ARG A 245 -14.71 -0.92 -22.82
N ILE A 246 -14.33 -1.26 -21.60
CA ILE A 246 -12.93 -1.28 -21.17
C ILE A 246 -12.17 -2.35 -21.94
N MET A 247 -12.70 -3.55 -22.05
CA MET A 247 -12.09 -4.64 -22.82
C MET A 247 -11.81 -4.20 -24.27
N LEU A 248 -12.78 -3.56 -24.91
CA LEU A 248 -12.62 -3.07 -26.28
C LEU A 248 -11.54 -1.97 -26.36
N LYS A 249 -11.58 -0.99 -25.45
CA LYS A 249 -10.55 0.05 -25.37
C LYS A 249 -9.15 -0.53 -25.13
N THR A 250 -9.03 -1.50 -24.24
CA THR A 250 -7.76 -2.16 -23.91
C THR A 250 -7.22 -2.92 -25.13
N LYS A 251 -8.06 -3.69 -25.82
CA LYS A 251 -7.66 -4.39 -27.06
C LYS A 251 -7.23 -3.41 -28.16
N VAL A 252 -8.00 -2.35 -28.39
CA VAL A 252 -7.66 -1.30 -29.37
C VAL A 252 -6.35 -0.62 -28.97
N ARG A 253 -6.16 -0.27 -27.70
CA ARG A 253 -4.94 0.34 -27.19
C ARG A 253 -3.73 -0.56 -27.41
N VAL A 254 -3.80 -1.84 -27.02
CA VAL A 254 -2.72 -2.81 -27.23
C VAL A 254 -2.39 -2.97 -28.71
N GLY A 255 -3.42 -3.01 -29.58
CA GLY A 255 -3.22 -3.05 -31.02
C GLY A 255 -2.51 -1.80 -31.55
N LEU A 256 -2.95 -0.61 -31.13
CA LEU A 256 -2.35 0.66 -31.52
C LEU A 256 -0.91 0.84 -30.97
N GLU A 257 -0.63 0.41 -29.74
CA GLU A 257 0.73 0.42 -29.16
C GLU A 257 1.70 -0.44 -29.98
N LYS A 258 1.23 -1.56 -30.53
CA LYS A 258 2.04 -2.42 -31.41
C LYS A 258 2.31 -1.79 -32.79
N ILE A 259 1.30 -1.11 -33.35
CA ILE A 259 1.37 -0.54 -34.72
C ILE A 259 2.05 0.83 -34.71
N TYR A 260 1.80 1.62 -33.65
CA TYR A 260 2.24 3.00 -33.55
C TYR A 260 2.93 3.29 -32.20
N PRO A 261 4.03 2.62 -31.85
CA PRO A 261 4.67 2.76 -30.54
C PRO A 261 5.09 4.21 -30.24
N GLN A 262 5.43 5.00 -31.24
CA GLN A 262 5.82 6.42 -31.11
C GLN A 262 4.71 7.31 -30.51
N TYR A 263 3.45 6.92 -30.57
CA TYR A 263 2.33 7.67 -29.97
C TYR A 263 2.09 7.33 -28.49
N PHE A 264 2.75 6.29 -27.97
CA PHE A 264 2.63 5.83 -26.58
C PHE A 264 3.92 6.07 -25.79
N THR A 265 4.64 7.13 -26.15
CA THR A 265 5.90 7.51 -25.50
C THR A 265 5.70 7.90 -24.03
N PRO A 266 6.75 7.77 -23.20
CA PRO A 266 6.71 8.20 -21.79
C PRO A 266 6.20 9.65 -21.63
N LEU A 267 6.60 10.56 -22.52
CA LEU A 267 6.16 11.97 -22.51
C LEU A 267 4.64 12.12 -22.59
N LYS A 268 3.95 11.33 -23.42
CA LYS A 268 2.48 11.37 -23.53
C LYS A 268 1.80 10.78 -22.30
N LYS A 269 2.40 9.77 -21.68
CA LYS A 269 1.95 9.25 -20.39
C LYS A 269 2.10 10.32 -19.30
N GLU A 270 3.22 11.05 -19.29
CA GLU A 270 3.48 12.15 -18.37
C GLU A 270 2.44 13.27 -18.50
N VAL A 271 2.20 13.76 -19.71
CA VAL A 271 1.20 14.82 -19.97
C VAL A 271 -0.20 14.40 -19.49
N ARG A 272 -0.57 13.13 -19.67
CA ARG A 272 -1.85 12.59 -19.19
C ARG A 272 -1.91 12.54 -17.66
N LEU A 273 -0.81 12.19 -17.00
CA LEU A 273 -0.71 12.15 -15.55
C LEU A 273 -0.83 13.56 -14.96
N LEU A 274 -0.11 14.54 -15.49
CA LEU A 274 -0.10 15.93 -15.01
C LEU A 274 -1.43 16.68 -15.20
N LYS A 275 -2.30 16.21 -16.09
CA LYS A 275 -3.69 16.70 -16.20
C LYS A 275 -4.54 16.36 -14.98
N ASN A 276 -4.13 15.39 -14.18
CA ASN A 276 -4.81 15.06 -12.94
C ASN A 276 -4.28 15.95 -11.81
N LYS A 277 -5.15 16.77 -11.19
CA LYS A 277 -4.81 17.70 -10.11
C LYS A 277 -4.18 17.05 -8.86
N ARG A 278 -4.21 15.72 -8.76
CA ARG A 278 -3.60 14.95 -7.65
C ARG A 278 -2.10 14.72 -7.82
N PHE A 279 -1.54 15.10 -8.96
CA PHE A 279 -0.13 14.89 -9.27
C PHE A 279 0.59 16.22 -9.45
N ALA A 280 1.78 16.31 -8.89
CA ALA A 280 2.77 17.34 -9.17
C ALA A 280 4.11 16.66 -9.43
N LYS A 281 4.88 17.17 -10.41
CA LYS A 281 6.22 16.66 -10.69
C LYS A 281 7.17 17.05 -9.56
N LEU A 282 8.05 16.13 -9.20
CA LEU A 282 9.11 16.33 -8.21
C LEU A 282 10.22 17.19 -8.81
#